data_0b5cb81240e064e0995db6fb76204a6e
#
_entry.id   0b5cb81240e064e0995db6fb76204a6e
#
_cell.length_a   1.000
_cell.length_b   1.000
_cell.length_c   1.000
_cell.angle_alpha   90.00
_cell.angle_beta   90.00
_cell.angle_gamma   90.00
#
_symmetry.space_group_name_H-M   'P 1'
#
loop_
_entity.id
_entity.type
_entity.pdbx_description
1 polymer ?
#
loop_
_entity_poly.entity_id
_entity_poly.type
_entity_poly.pdbx_seq_one_letter_code
_entity_poly.pdbx_strand_id
1 'polypeptide(L)'
;MTPIRAVQDLIHLDMDAIKAYEQAIKACEHENVKSQLKSFQGDHQRHVQDLSEELRKLGEQPDARTDIKGFFIEAFTAVTAHGTKSALLAMRGNEQLTTARYKAAVDLQDVPDSTKEIIRKNYADEQRHLEWIKMALDQKIWEQEKPGGQPPQPGQP
;
A
#
# COMPACT_ATOMS: atom_id res chain seq x y z
N MET A 1 -14.33 19.72 1.84
CA MET A 1 -13.69 18.92 0.78
C MET A 1 -14.77 18.29 -0.09
N THR A 2 -14.66 18.41 -1.40
CA THR A 2 -15.63 17.82 -2.32
C THR A 2 -15.39 16.32 -2.44
N PRO A 3 -16.43 15.52 -2.78
CA PRO A 3 -16.26 14.08 -3.04
C PRO A 3 -15.21 13.79 -4.11
N ILE A 4 -15.23 14.57 -5.19
CA ILE A 4 -14.26 14.43 -6.29
C ILE A 4 -12.83 14.61 -5.76
N ARG A 5 -12.59 15.66 -4.99
CA ARG A 5 -11.26 15.95 -4.43
C ARG A 5 -10.81 14.83 -3.51
N ALA A 6 -11.72 14.35 -2.66
CA ALA A 6 -11.40 13.26 -1.74
C ALA A 6 -10.97 11.99 -2.47
N VAL A 7 -11.70 11.62 -3.54
CA VAL A 7 -11.35 10.45 -4.34
C VAL A 7 -10.01 10.65 -5.06
N GLN A 8 -9.78 11.84 -5.63
CA GLN A 8 -8.49 12.17 -6.28
C GLN A 8 -7.32 12.04 -5.31
N ASP A 9 -7.48 12.55 -4.10
CA ASP A 9 -6.43 12.49 -3.08
C ASP A 9 -6.11 11.04 -2.69
N LEU A 10 -7.12 10.18 -2.58
CA LEU A 10 -6.91 8.75 -2.30
C LEU A 10 -6.21 8.04 -3.47
N ILE A 11 -6.56 8.38 -4.71
CA ILE A 11 -5.88 7.83 -5.89
C ILE A 11 -4.39 8.18 -5.85
N HIS A 12 -4.06 9.44 -5.58
CA HIS A 12 -2.67 9.88 -5.49
C HIS A 12 -1.93 9.18 -4.35
N LEU A 13 -2.59 9.00 -3.22
CA LEU A 13 -2.05 8.27 -2.08
C LEU A 13 -1.67 6.83 -2.46
N ASP A 14 -2.58 6.12 -3.13
CA ASP A 14 -2.31 4.75 -3.56
C ASP A 14 -1.20 4.68 -4.62
N MET A 15 -1.12 5.67 -5.50
CA MET A 15 -0.04 5.72 -6.49
C MET A 15 1.32 5.93 -5.83
N ASP A 16 1.39 6.79 -4.82
CA ASP A 16 2.60 6.95 -4.00
C ASP A 16 2.97 5.62 -3.33
N ALA A 17 1.97 4.91 -2.80
CA ALA A 17 2.19 3.61 -2.17
C ALA A 17 2.74 2.59 -3.17
N ILE A 18 2.21 2.53 -4.39
CA ILE A 18 2.71 1.63 -5.44
C ILE A 18 4.20 1.86 -5.69
N LYS A 19 4.63 3.12 -5.78
CA LYS A 19 6.04 3.47 -5.98
C LYS A 19 6.90 3.11 -4.78
N ALA A 20 6.40 3.36 -3.58
CA ALA A 20 7.10 2.98 -2.35
C ALA A 20 7.29 1.47 -2.26
N TYR A 21 6.26 0.69 -2.59
CA TYR A 21 6.34 -0.77 -2.64
C TYR A 21 7.34 -1.25 -3.68
N GLU A 22 7.40 -0.61 -4.85
CA GLU A 22 8.39 -0.95 -5.86
C GLU A 22 9.81 -0.85 -5.31
N GLN A 23 10.13 0.24 -4.61
CA GLN A 23 11.43 0.43 -3.97
C GLN A 23 11.68 -0.60 -2.87
N ALA A 24 10.69 -0.87 -2.04
CA ALA A 24 10.81 -1.83 -0.94
C ALA A 24 11.05 -3.26 -1.46
N ILE A 25 10.34 -3.64 -2.52
CA ILE A 25 10.50 -4.95 -3.15
C ILE A 25 11.92 -5.11 -3.67
N LYS A 26 12.48 -4.08 -4.31
CA LYS A 26 13.87 -4.11 -4.81
C LYS A 26 14.89 -4.21 -3.69
N ALA A 27 14.63 -3.57 -2.56
CA ALA A 27 15.53 -3.58 -1.39
C ALA A 27 15.41 -4.85 -0.56
N CYS A 28 14.31 -5.56 -0.67
CA CYS A 28 14.01 -6.75 0.13
C CYS A 28 14.77 -7.97 -0.39
N GLU A 29 15.42 -8.69 0.53
CA GLU A 29 16.19 -9.90 0.19
C GLU A 29 15.46 -11.19 0.54
N HIS A 30 14.53 -11.13 1.49
CA HIS A 30 13.76 -12.31 1.94
C HIS A 30 12.62 -12.60 0.96
N GLU A 31 12.65 -13.78 0.33
CA GLU A 31 11.71 -14.10 -0.76
C GLU A 31 10.23 -14.10 -0.33
N ASN A 32 9.92 -14.63 0.84
CA ASN A 32 8.54 -14.66 1.33
C ASN A 32 8.02 -13.25 1.62
N VAL A 33 8.87 -12.39 2.20
CA VAL A 33 8.50 -10.99 2.45
C VAL A 33 8.32 -10.25 1.12
N LYS A 34 9.25 -10.46 0.19
CA LYS A 34 9.15 -9.86 -1.15
C LYS A 34 7.83 -10.21 -1.83
N SER A 35 7.45 -11.48 -1.78
CA SER A 35 6.18 -11.98 -2.34
C SER A 35 4.99 -11.30 -1.68
N GLN A 36 5.01 -11.15 -0.35
CA GLN A 36 3.94 -10.50 0.38
C GLN A 36 3.84 -9.01 0.02
N LEU A 37 4.97 -8.33 -0.10
CA LEU A 37 5.00 -6.92 -0.51
C LEU A 37 4.44 -6.74 -1.93
N LYS A 38 4.73 -7.66 -2.84
CA LYS A 38 4.15 -7.65 -4.20
C LYS A 38 2.62 -7.79 -4.16
N SER A 39 2.12 -8.67 -3.28
CA SER A 39 0.68 -8.84 -3.08
C SER A 39 0.03 -7.56 -2.59
N PHE A 40 0.63 -6.88 -1.62
CA PHE A 40 0.14 -5.60 -1.11
C PHE A 40 0.18 -4.50 -2.18
N GLN A 41 1.24 -4.47 -2.98
CA GLN A 41 1.33 -3.55 -4.11
C GLN A 41 0.17 -3.78 -5.09
N GLY A 42 -0.17 -5.03 -5.36
CA GLY A 42 -1.31 -5.39 -6.20
C GLY A 42 -2.63 -4.85 -5.65
N ASP A 43 -2.81 -4.87 -4.33
CA ASP A 43 -3.98 -4.28 -3.69
C ASP A 43 -4.06 -2.77 -3.96
N HIS A 44 -2.94 -2.05 -3.82
CA HIS A 44 -2.91 -0.61 -4.12
C HIS A 44 -3.19 -0.33 -5.60
N GLN A 45 -2.73 -1.18 -6.51
CA GLN A 45 -3.05 -1.06 -7.94
C GLN A 45 -4.56 -1.21 -8.17
N ARG A 46 -5.19 -2.16 -7.51
CA ARG A 46 -6.65 -2.34 -7.57
C ARG A 46 -7.37 -1.13 -6.98
N HIS A 47 -6.88 -0.57 -5.86
CA HIS A 47 -7.45 0.65 -5.27
C HIS A 47 -7.49 1.79 -6.29
N VAL A 48 -6.41 1.99 -7.02
CA VAL A 48 -6.34 3.03 -8.06
C VAL A 48 -7.38 2.77 -9.15
N GLN A 49 -7.51 1.54 -9.61
CA GLN A 49 -8.49 1.16 -10.63
C GLN A 49 -9.92 1.41 -10.16
N ASP A 50 -10.26 0.91 -8.98
CA ASP A 50 -11.61 1.01 -8.43
C ASP A 50 -12.00 2.46 -8.15
N LEU A 51 -11.09 3.24 -7.56
CA LEU A 51 -11.33 4.66 -7.29
C LEU A 51 -11.40 5.48 -8.58
N SER A 52 -10.61 5.15 -9.60
CA SER A 52 -10.67 5.80 -10.90
C SER A 52 -12.03 5.58 -11.57
N GLU A 53 -12.58 4.39 -11.44
CA GLU A 53 -13.92 4.06 -11.91
C GLU A 53 -14.97 4.91 -11.20
N GLU A 54 -14.89 5.01 -9.87
CA GLU A 54 -15.79 5.86 -9.08
C GLU A 54 -15.67 7.33 -9.49
N LEU A 55 -14.47 7.80 -9.75
CA LEU A 55 -14.23 9.17 -10.20
C LEU A 55 -14.91 9.45 -11.53
N ARG A 56 -14.85 8.50 -12.48
CA ARG A 56 -15.55 8.62 -13.76
C ARG A 56 -17.06 8.68 -13.59
N LYS A 57 -17.61 7.91 -12.67
CA LYS A 57 -19.04 7.98 -12.33
C LYS A 57 -19.44 9.35 -11.80
N LEU A 58 -18.51 10.06 -11.15
CA LEU A 58 -18.73 11.42 -10.67
C LEU A 58 -18.56 12.48 -11.78
N GLY A 59 -18.26 12.06 -13.00
CA GLY A 59 -18.12 12.95 -14.16
C GLY A 59 -16.72 13.50 -14.36
N GLU A 60 -15.72 12.96 -13.66
CA GLU A 60 -14.34 13.43 -13.75
C GLU A 60 -13.42 12.37 -14.33
N GLN A 61 -12.40 12.82 -15.02
CA GLN A 61 -11.32 11.92 -15.44
C GLN A 61 -10.24 11.89 -14.36
N PRO A 62 -9.60 10.73 -14.14
CA PRO A 62 -8.38 10.69 -13.33
C PRO A 62 -7.36 11.67 -13.91
N ASP A 63 -6.68 12.39 -13.03
CA ASP A 63 -5.75 13.40 -13.47
C ASP A 63 -4.46 12.74 -14.08
N ALA A 64 -3.65 13.54 -14.77
CA ALA A 64 -2.44 13.05 -15.44
C ALA A 64 -1.42 12.42 -14.47
N ARG A 65 -1.50 12.74 -13.18
CA ARG A 65 -0.65 12.13 -12.15
C ARG A 65 -0.99 10.66 -11.88
N THR A 66 -2.08 10.14 -12.44
CA THR A 66 -2.36 8.71 -12.37
C THR A 66 -1.45 7.91 -13.30
N ASP A 67 -0.62 8.55 -14.10
CA ASP A 67 0.44 7.87 -14.84
C ASP A 67 1.60 7.57 -13.90
N ILE A 68 1.72 6.30 -13.54
CA ILE A 68 2.73 5.81 -12.59
C ILE A 68 4.16 6.15 -13.04
N LYS A 69 4.42 6.23 -14.34
CA LYS A 69 5.77 6.45 -14.88
C LYS A 69 6.38 7.81 -14.53
N GLY A 70 5.57 8.84 -14.39
CA GLY A 70 6.03 10.19 -14.08
C GLY A 70 5.86 10.58 -12.63
N PHE A 71 5.36 9.70 -11.81
CA PHE A 71 4.95 10.05 -10.45
C PHE A 71 6.13 10.16 -9.50
N PHE A 72 6.17 11.24 -8.72
CA PHE A 72 7.23 11.49 -7.75
C PHE A 72 6.68 11.33 -6.32
N ILE A 73 7.35 10.51 -5.51
CA ILE A 73 6.94 10.23 -4.14
C ILE A 73 7.55 11.26 -3.20
N GLU A 74 6.71 12.09 -2.59
CA GLU A 74 7.14 13.05 -1.58
C GLU A 74 6.66 12.70 -0.18
N ALA A 75 5.51 12.03 -0.10
CA ALA A 75 4.84 11.77 1.17
C ALA A 75 5.34 10.54 1.92
N PHE A 76 6.10 9.67 1.27
CA PHE A 76 6.51 8.39 1.84
C PHE A 76 7.99 8.37 2.17
N THR A 77 8.33 7.57 3.17
CA THR A 77 9.72 7.33 3.56
C THR A 77 10.44 6.58 2.44
N ALA A 78 11.53 7.14 1.96
CA ALA A 78 12.35 6.48 0.96
C ALA A 78 13.08 5.27 1.57
N VAL A 79 13.24 4.21 0.78
CA VAL A 79 14.06 3.07 1.19
C VAL A 79 15.51 3.44 0.85
N THR A 80 16.25 3.89 1.86
CA THR A 80 17.61 4.40 1.69
C THR A 80 18.68 3.34 1.91
N ALA A 81 18.32 2.18 2.44
CA ALA A 81 19.23 1.08 2.73
C ALA A 81 18.64 -0.22 2.17
N HIS A 82 19.53 -1.14 1.79
CA HIS A 82 19.11 -2.46 1.36
C HIS A 82 18.79 -3.35 2.56
N GLY A 83 17.99 -4.38 2.33
CA GLY A 83 17.66 -5.39 3.29
C GLY A 83 16.19 -5.43 3.65
N THR A 84 15.76 -6.58 4.10
CA THR A 84 14.37 -6.87 4.41
C THR A 84 13.84 -6.00 5.55
N LYS A 85 14.61 -5.85 6.63
CA LYS A 85 14.23 -5.01 7.76
C LYS A 85 14.01 -3.56 7.34
N SER A 86 14.94 -3.01 6.54
CA SER A 86 14.83 -1.64 6.04
C SER A 86 13.57 -1.45 5.19
N ALA A 87 13.28 -2.40 4.30
CA ALA A 87 12.08 -2.39 3.47
C ALA A 87 10.81 -2.41 4.32
N LEU A 88 10.75 -3.28 5.33
CA LEU A 88 9.60 -3.38 6.23
C LEU A 88 9.39 -2.12 7.07
N LEU A 89 10.47 -1.51 7.56
CA LEU A 89 10.38 -0.25 8.31
C LEU A 89 9.82 0.87 7.44
N ALA A 90 10.28 0.98 6.20
CA ALA A 90 9.76 1.97 5.27
C ALA A 90 8.27 1.75 4.98
N MET A 91 7.88 0.49 4.76
CA MET A 91 6.48 0.17 4.47
C MET A 91 5.59 0.33 5.69
N ARG A 92 6.08 0.12 6.90
CA ARG A 92 5.32 0.44 8.11
C ARG A 92 4.93 1.92 8.15
N GLY A 93 5.87 2.80 7.86
CA GLY A 93 5.61 4.24 7.81
C GLY A 93 4.59 4.59 6.72
N ASN A 94 4.73 4.00 5.55
CA ASN A 94 3.81 4.22 4.43
C ASN A 94 2.40 3.74 4.77
N GLU A 95 2.27 2.55 5.35
CA GLU A 95 0.96 1.99 5.69
C GLU A 95 0.30 2.72 6.87
N GLN A 96 1.09 3.26 7.79
CA GLN A 96 0.56 4.14 8.84
C GLN A 96 -0.10 5.38 8.23
N LEU A 97 0.53 5.97 7.22
CA LEU A 97 -0.02 7.13 6.51
C LEU A 97 -1.28 6.75 5.71
N THR A 98 -1.20 5.70 4.90
CA THR A 98 -2.33 5.28 4.06
C THR A 98 -3.54 4.87 4.92
N THR A 99 -3.30 4.14 5.99
CA THR A 99 -4.35 3.71 6.92
C THR A 99 -5.05 4.93 7.53
N ALA A 100 -4.28 5.93 7.99
CA ALA A 100 -4.84 7.14 8.59
C ALA A 100 -5.68 7.93 7.58
N ARG A 101 -5.22 8.05 6.34
CA ARG A 101 -5.95 8.77 5.28
C ARG A 101 -7.23 8.07 4.89
N TYR A 102 -7.20 6.74 4.74
CA TYR A 102 -8.40 5.96 4.46
C TYR A 102 -9.39 6.00 5.62
N LYS A 103 -8.89 5.95 6.86
CA LYS A 103 -9.75 6.08 8.04
C LYS A 103 -10.53 7.39 8.02
N ALA A 104 -9.87 8.49 7.71
CA ALA A 104 -10.54 9.78 7.59
C ALA A 104 -11.56 9.78 6.44
N ALA A 105 -11.26 9.11 5.33
CA ALA A 105 -12.16 9.06 4.18
C ALA A 105 -13.42 8.22 4.43
N VAL A 106 -13.34 7.19 5.28
CA VAL A 106 -14.50 6.37 5.64
C VAL A 106 -15.62 7.21 6.25
N ASP A 107 -15.27 8.29 6.93
CA ASP A 107 -16.24 9.15 7.61
C ASP A 107 -16.82 10.26 6.72
N LEU A 108 -16.44 10.34 5.45
CA LEU A 108 -16.98 11.33 4.51
C LEU A 108 -18.47 11.12 4.28
N GLN A 109 -19.25 12.21 4.38
CA GLN A 109 -20.71 12.13 4.30
C GLN A 109 -21.27 12.30 2.88
N ASP A 110 -20.60 13.09 2.06
CA ASP A 110 -21.15 13.54 0.78
C ASP A 110 -20.65 12.75 -0.42
N VAL A 111 -20.24 11.49 -0.21
CA VAL A 111 -19.83 10.59 -1.29
C VAL A 111 -20.93 9.59 -1.58
N PRO A 112 -21.10 9.14 -2.84
CA PRO A 112 -22.07 8.10 -3.18
C PRO A 112 -21.81 6.80 -2.40
N ASP A 113 -22.88 6.00 -2.21
CA ASP A 113 -22.79 4.74 -1.46
C ASP A 113 -21.80 3.77 -2.10
N SER A 114 -21.74 3.69 -3.43
CA SER A 114 -20.76 2.83 -4.10
C SER A 114 -19.32 3.26 -3.81
N THR A 115 -19.08 4.55 -3.76
CA THR A 115 -17.76 5.10 -3.41
C THR A 115 -17.41 4.80 -1.95
N LYS A 116 -18.38 4.95 -1.03
CA LYS A 116 -18.17 4.61 0.38
C LYS A 116 -17.78 3.15 0.55
N GLU A 117 -18.43 2.26 -0.18
CA GLU A 117 -18.15 0.83 -0.10
C GLU A 117 -16.72 0.52 -0.56
N ILE A 118 -16.28 1.12 -1.66
CA ILE A 118 -14.91 0.98 -2.16
C ILE A 118 -13.91 1.52 -1.12
N ILE A 119 -14.17 2.69 -0.54
CA ILE A 119 -13.30 3.27 0.48
C ILE A 119 -13.19 2.35 1.71
N ARG A 120 -14.30 1.79 2.18
CA ARG A 120 -14.29 0.86 3.32
C ARG A 120 -13.51 -0.40 3.03
N LYS A 121 -13.69 -0.96 1.84
CA LYS A 121 -12.95 -2.15 1.38
C LYS A 121 -11.46 -1.89 1.33
N ASN A 122 -11.08 -0.76 0.75
CA ASN A 122 -9.67 -0.37 0.65
C ASN A 122 -9.07 -0.12 2.04
N TYR A 123 -9.82 0.53 2.93
CA TYR A 123 -9.40 0.72 4.32
C TYR A 123 -9.11 -0.61 5.02
N ALA A 124 -9.97 -1.59 4.84
CA ALA A 124 -9.74 -2.93 5.41
C ALA A 124 -8.44 -3.55 4.89
N ASP A 125 -8.12 -3.37 3.60
CA ASP A 125 -6.85 -3.81 3.03
C ASP A 125 -5.66 -3.11 3.69
N GLU A 126 -5.74 -1.79 3.90
CA GLU A 126 -4.66 -1.02 4.53
C GLU A 126 -4.39 -1.51 5.95
N GLN A 127 -5.46 -1.78 6.72
CA GLN A 127 -5.33 -2.32 8.07
C GLN A 127 -4.64 -3.69 8.06
N ARG A 128 -4.99 -4.53 7.12
CA ARG A 128 -4.40 -5.87 6.96
C ARG A 128 -2.92 -5.78 6.59
N HIS A 129 -2.55 -4.87 5.68
CA HIS A 129 -1.16 -4.63 5.30
C HIS A 129 -0.33 -4.20 6.51
N LEU A 130 -0.82 -3.20 7.23
CA LEU A 130 -0.09 -2.65 8.39
C LEU A 130 0.08 -3.70 9.49
N GLU A 131 -0.95 -4.47 9.77
CA GLU A 131 -0.90 -5.53 10.79
C GLU A 131 0.12 -6.60 10.43
N TRP A 132 0.15 -7.04 9.17
CA TRP A 132 1.12 -8.02 8.71
C TRP A 132 2.55 -7.50 8.81
N ILE A 133 2.78 -6.25 8.41
CA ILE A 133 4.11 -5.63 8.46
C ILE A 133 4.59 -5.52 9.91
N LYS A 134 3.73 -5.09 10.82
CA LYS A 134 4.06 -5.02 12.26
C LYS A 134 4.43 -6.39 12.80
N MET A 135 3.66 -7.41 12.46
CA MET A 135 3.92 -8.78 12.88
C MET A 135 5.27 -9.26 12.34
N ALA A 136 5.55 -9.01 11.07
CA ALA A 136 6.80 -9.41 10.44
C ALA A 136 8.01 -8.73 11.10
N LEU A 137 7.88 -7.46 11.50
CA LEU A 137 8.91 -6.73 12.22
C LEU A 137 9.10 -7.28 13.63
N ASP A 138 8.01 -7.52 14.36
CA ASP A 138 8.05 -8.05 15.73
C ASP A 138 8.70 -9.43 15.78
N GLN A 139 8.41 -10.27 14.80
CA GLN A 139 8.99 -11.62 14.72
C GLN A 139 10.38 -11.64 14.10
N LYS A 140 10.87 -10.50 13.63
CA LYS A 140 12.17 -10.42 12.92
C LYS A 140 12.26 -11.48 11.84
N ILE A 141 11.26 -11.50 10.97
CA ILE A 141 11.06 -12.55 9.99
C ILE A 141 12.29 -12.78 9.09
N TRP A 142 13.08 -11.74 8.85
CA TRP A 142 14.33 -11.83 8.07
C TRP A 142 15.41 -12.69 8.74
N GLU A 143 15.30 -12.96 10.04
CA GLU A 143 16.23 -13.83 10.77
C GLU A 143 15.82 -15.29 10.72
N GLN A 144 14.60 -15.60 10.31
CA GLN A 144 14.07 -16.96 10.26
C GLN A 144 14.53 -17.72 9.03
N GLU A 145 15.09 -17.03 8.03
CA GLU A 145 15.62 -17.61 6.83
C GLU A 145 17.07 -17.17 6.65
N LYS A 146 17.99 -18.12 6.61
CA LYS A 146 19.42 -17.83 6.44
C LYS A 146 19.69 -17.47 4.99
N PRO A 147 20.59 -16.52 4.70
CA PRO A 147 21.01 -16.25 3.33
C PRO A 147 21.49 -17.54 2.65
N GLY A 148 20.92 -17.84 1.47
CA GLY A 148 21.21 -19.07 0.73
C GLY A 148 20.55 -20.32 1.26
N GLY A 149 19.75 -20.23 2.34
CA GLY A 149 18.97 -21.35 2.87
C GLY A 149 17.60 -21.45 2.22
N GLN A 150 16.97 -22.61 2.38
CA GLN A 150 15.59 -22.78 1.97
C GLN A 150 14.63 -22.23 3.03
N PRO A 151 13.50 -21.64 2.62
CA PRO A 151 12.50 -21.21 3.59
C PRO A 151 12.00 -22.38 4.42
N PRO A 152 11.61 -22.15 5.68
CA PRO A 152 11.01 -23.22 6.49
C PRO A 152 9.77 -23.78 5.80
N GLN A 153 9.69 -25.10 5.74
CA GLN A 153 8.52 -25.76 5.18
C GLN A 153 7.40 -25.78 6.22
N PRO A 154 6.13 -25.64 5.80
CA PRO A 154 5.02 -25.79 6.72
C PRO A 154 5.08 -27.15 7.42
N GLY A 155 4.99 -27.16 8.77
CA GLY A 155 5.04 -28.38 9.56
C GLY A 155 6.42 -28.92 9.88
N GLN A 156 7.50 -28.26 9.47
CA GLN A 156 8.86 -28.61 9.88
C GLN A 156 9.31 -27.76 11.06
N PRO A 157 10.00 -28.34 12.05
CA PRO A 157 10.51 -27.59 13.19
C PRO A 157 11.61 -26.59 12.81
#